data_930da6214dc8e223fd5ea6b91586b03f
#
_entry.id   930da6214dc8e223fd5ea6b91586b03f
#
_cell.length_a   1.000
_cell.length_b   1.000
_cell.length_c   1.000
_cell.angle_alpha   90.00
_cell.angle_beta   90.00
_cell.angle_gamma   90.00
#
_symmetry.space_group_name_H-M   'P 1'
#
loop_
_entity.id
_entity.type
_entity.pdbx_description
1 polymer ?
#
loop_
_entity_poly.entity_id
_entity_poly.type
_entity_poly.pdbx_seq_one_letter_code
_entity_poly.pdbx_strand_id
1 'polypeptide(L)'
;MKQSTITIIAAGLFWSSLASASPININTASATEIASSLNGIGAHKAQAIVNYRDQNGPFNRAEDVTLVKGIGHSTYDRNKKDILLK
;
A
#
# COMPACT_ATOMS: atom_id res chain seq x y z
N MET A 1 16.54 -42.25 -3.47
CA MET A 1 16.40 -41.77 -3.44
C MET A 1 16.22 -40.91 -3.49
N LYS A 2 16.25 -40.76 -3.49
CA LYS A 2 16.21 -39.97 -3.42
C LYS A 2 15.93 -38.90 -3.42
N GLN A 3 15.84 -38.52 -3.38
CA GLN A 3 15.63 -37.50 -3.27
C GLN A 3 15.46 -36.47 -3.23
N SER A 4 15.44 -36.23 -3.13
CA SER A 4 15.34 -35.23 -2.98
C SER A 4 15.22 -34.27 -2.97
N THR A 5 15.20 -33.86 -2.91
CA THR A 5 15.09 -32.84 -2.78
C THR A 5 14.81 -31.85 -2.87
N ILE A 6 14.77 -31.46 -2.79
CA ILE A 6 14.45 -30.42 -2.77
C ILE A 6 14.32 -29.43 -2.68
N THR A 7 14.25 -29.11 -2.56
CA THR A 7 14.12 -28.08 -2.38
C THR A 7 14.06 -27.06 -2.34
N ILE A 8 14.11 -26.71 -2.28
CA ILE A 8 14.06 -25.65 -2.09
C ILE A 8 13.91 -24.68 -2.32
N ILE A 9 13.86 -24.44 -2.41
CA ILE A 9 13.69 -23.45 -2.51
C ILE A 9 13.30 -22.50 -2.48
N ALA A 10 13.11 -22.37 -2.34
CA ALA A 10 12.74 -21.48 -2.22
C ALA A 10 12.74 -20.57 -1.93
N ALA A 11 12.96 -20.51 -1.75
CA ALA A 11 13.00 -19.63 -1.28
C ALA A 11 13.05 -18.66 -1.62
N GLY A 12 13.22 -18.48 -1.83
CA GLY A 12 13.36 -17.49 -1.99
C GLY A 12 12.77 -16.72 -2.37
N LEU A 13 12.52 -16.84 -2.51
CA LEU A 13 12.03 -16.01 -2.70
C LEU A 13 11.61 -15.13 -2.43
N PHE A 14 11.60 -15.04 -2.14
CA PHE A 14 11.08 -14.10 -1.75
C PHE A 14 11.41 -13.09 -1.58
N TRP A 15 11.67 -12.88 -1.64
CA TRP A 15 11.96 -11.89 -1.24
C TRP A 15 11.68 -10.86 -1.78
N SER A 16 11.54 -10.84 -2.26
CA SER A 16 11.31 -10.02 -2.64
C SER A 16 10.85 -9.07 -2.28
N SER A 17 10.61 -8.88 -2.03
CA SER A 17 10.05 -8.13 -1.55
C SER A 17 10.36 -7.01 -1.26
N LEU A 18 10.87 -6.58 -1.46
CA LEU A 18 11.17 -5.60 -1.15
C LEU A 18 10.62 -4.64 -1.59
N ALA A 19 10.02 -4.41 -1.32
CA ALA A 19 9.49 -3.62 -1.33
C ALA A 19 9.53 -2.39 -1.57
N SER A 20 9.40 -1.90 -2.30
CA SER A 20 9.31 -0.56 -2.55
C SER A 20 7.94 -0.18 -2.83
N ALA A 21 7.67 1.09 -2.98
CA ALA A 21 6.37 1.60 -3.33
C ALA A 21 5.88 0.95 -4.61
N SER A 22 4.63 0.59 -4.64
CA SER A 22 4.02 0.01 -5.82
C SER A 22 2.61 0.56 -5.98
N PRO A 23 2.09 0.62 -7.22
CA PRO A 23 0.75 1.17 -7.44
C PRO A 23 -0.32 0.38 -6.73
N ILE A 24 -1.25 1.10 -6.13
CA ILE A 24 -2.42 0.48 -5.49
C ILE A 24 -3.65 1.31 -5.80
N ASN A 25 -4.79 0.66 -5.78
CA ASN A 25 -6.05 1.35 -5.90
C ASN A 25 -6.48 1.81 -4.50
N ILE A 26 -6.37 3.11 -4.26
CA ILE A 26 -6.62 3.67 -2.94
C ILE A 26 -8.06 3.46 -2.49
N ASN A 27 -8.97 3.28 -3.43
CA ASN A 27 -10.38 3.13 -3.11
C ASN A 27 -10.78 1.71 -2.72
N THR A 28 -9.94 0.73 -3.02
CA THR A 28 -10.28 -0.67 -2.72
C THR A 28 -9.22 -1.40 -1.91
N ALA A 29 -8.00 -0.86 -1.84
CA ALA A 29 -6.92 -1.54 -1.13
C ALA A 29 -7.24 -1.65 0.35
N SER A 30 -6.76 -2.71 0.97
CA SER A 30 -6.85 -2.87 2.42
C SER A 30 -5.84 -1.97 3.11
N ALA A 31 -6.02 -1.75 4.42
CA ALA A 31 -5.04 -0.98 5.18
C ALA A 31 -3.66 -1.61 5.11
N THR A 32 -3.59 -2.95 5.15
CA THR A 32 -2.32 -3.65 5.06
C THR A 32 -1.66 -3.40 3.71
N GLU A 33 -2.43 -3.45 2.62
CA GLU A 33 -1.89 -3.19 1.29
C GLU A 33 -1.40 -1.76 1.15
N ILE A 34 -2.15 -0.81 1.67
CA ILE A 34 -1.76 0.59 1.63
C ILE A 34 -0.44 0.80 2.37
N ALA A 35 -0.35 0.23 3.58
CA ALA A 35 0.86 0.37 4.39
C ALA A 35 2.06 -0.26 3.73
N SER A 36 1.86 -1.39 3.03
CA SER A 36 2.96 -2.08 2.35
C SER A 36 3.41 -1.39 1.09
N SER A 37 2.49 -0.73 0.40
CA SER A 37 2.76 -0.20 -0.94
C SER A 37 3.21 1.25 -0.95
N LEU A 38 2.79 2.04 0.01
CA LEU A 38 3.08 3.47 0.01
C LEU A 38 4.14 3.82 1.05
N ASN A 39 5.02 4.73 0.67
CA ASN A 39 6.11 5.16 1.53
C ASN A 39 5.65 6.13 2.60
N GLY A 40 6.07 5.89 3.84
CA GLY A 40 5.77 6.82 4.93
C GLY A 40 4.35 6.73 5.45
N ILE A 41 3.61 5.71 5.02
CA ILE A 41 2.26 5.47 5.49
C ILE A 41 2.27 4.16 6.23
N GLY A 42 2.37 4.23 7.55
CA GLY A 42 2.34 3.02 8.37
C GLY A 42 0.92 2.52 8.57
N ALA A 43 0.80 1.47 9.35
CA ALA A 43 -0.49 0.83 9.58
C ALA A 43 -1.55 1.79 10.11
N HIS A 44 -1.17 2.70 11.00
CA HIS A 44 -2.11 3.62 11.61
C HIS A 44 -2.71 4.59 10.59
N LYS A 45 -1.84 5.17 9.75
CA LYS A 45 -2.29 6.10 8.73
C LYS A 45 -3.05 5.38 7.62
N ALA A 46 -2.64 4.16 7.30
CA ALA A 46 -3.34 3.36 6.31
C ALA A 46 -4.76 3.07 6.78
N GLN A 47 -4.93 2.75 8.05
CA GLN A 47 -6.27 2.53 8.60
C GLN A 47 -7.09 3.81 8.56
N ALA A 48 -6.47 4.95 8.80
CA ALA A 48 -7.16 6.24 8.71
C ALA A 48 -7.67 6.51 7.30
N ILE A 49 -6.91 6.12 6.28
CA ILE A 49 -7.35 6.25 4.90
C ILE A 49 -8.57 5.39 4.64
N VAL A 50 -8.54 4.13 5.10
CA VAL A 50 -9.67 3.23 4.93
C VAL A 50 -10.91 3.78 5.64
N ASN A 51 -10.73 4.24 6.87
CA ASN A 51 -11.85 4.79 7.63
C ASN A 51 -12.45 6.02 6.93
N TYR A 52 -11.59 6.87 6.38
CA TYR A 52 -12.03 8.08 5.69
C TYR A 52 -12.89 7.72 4.48
N ARG A 53 -12.41 6.80 3.64
CA ARG A 53 -13.18 6.46 2.44
C ARG A 53 -14.48 5.74 2.79
N ASP A 54 -14.48 4.97 3.88
CA ASP A 54 -15.69 4.26 4.31
C ASP A 54 -16.77 5.24 4.78
N GLN A 55 -16.34 6.35 5.36
CA GLN A 55 -17.28 7.35 5.89
C GLN A 55 -17.66 8.40 4.88
N ASN A 56 -16.80 8.70 3.93
CA ASN A 56 -16.98 9.82 3.02
C ASN A 56 -17.14 9.43 1.56
N GLY A 57 -17.03 8.13 1.26
CA GLY A 57 -17.09 7.66 -0.10
C GLY A 57 -15.72 7.61 -0.75
N PRO A 58 -15.65 7.06 -1.95
CA PRO A 58 -14.38 6.93 -2.66
C PRO A 58 -13.69 8.26 -2.87
N PHE A 59 -12.36 8.23 -2.92
CA PHE A 59 -11.59 9.41 -3.31
C PHE A 59 -11.82 9.66 -4.79
N ASN A 60 -12.09 10.91 -5.15
CA ASN A 60 -12.30 11.29 -6.54
C ASN A 60 -11.01 11.78 -7.19
N ARG A 61 -10.03 12.17 -6.38
CA ARG A 61 -8.72 12.59 -6.85
C ARG A 61 -7.67 12.04 -5.91
N ALA A 62 -6.52 11.66 -6.46
CA ALA A 62 -5.45 11.11 -5.64
C ALA A 62 -5.03 12.09 -4.54
N GLU A 63 -5.00 13.38 -4.85
CA GLU A 63 -4.57 14.37 -3.86
C GLU A 63 -5.53 14.49 -2.68
N ASP A 64 -6.75 13.98 -2.81
CA ASP A 64 -7.71 14.03 -1.73
C ASP A 64 -7.32 13.16 -0.53
N VAL A 65 -6.32 12.30 -0.68
CA VAL A 65 -5.80 11.57 0.47
C VAL A 65 -5.24 12.53 1.52
N THR A 66 -4.88 13.75 1.12
CA THR A 66 -4.41 14.76 2.08
C THR A 66 -5.50 15.26 3.01
N LEU A 67 -6.76 14.94 2.70
CA LEU A 67 -7.88 15.26 3.60
C LEU A 67 -7.89 14.32 4.80
N VAL A 68 -7.19 13.21 4.71
CA VAL A 68 -7.11 12.25 5.80
C VAL A 68 -6.14 12.79 6.84
N LYS A 69 -6.56 12.81 8.09
CA LYS A 69 -5.72 13.30 9.16
C LYS A 69 -4.44 12.47 9.24
N GLY A 70 -3.32 13.13 9.25
CA GLY A 70 -2.02 12.48 9.30
C GLY A 70 -1.35 12.33 7.95
N ILE A 71 -2.05 12.61 6.86
CA ILE A 71 -1.49 12.55 5.51
C ILE A 71 -1.27 13.97 5.02
N GLY A 72 -0.01 14.40 5.00
CA GLY A 72 0.31 15.74 4.52
C GLY A 72 0.69 15.73 3.05
N HIS A 73 0.90 16.92 2.50
CA HIS A 73 1.28 17.07 1.11
C HIS A 73 2.59 16.40 0.78
N SER A 74 3.53 16.44 1.70
CA SER A 74 4.84 15.82 1.49
C SER A 74 4.69 14.29 1.32
N THR A 75 3.86 13.66 2.14
CA THR A 75 3.60 12.24 2.02
C THR A 75 2.87 11.94 0.70
N TYR A 76 1.90 12.77 0.34
CA TYR A 76 1.21 12.60 -0.92
C TYR A 76 2.18 12.74 -2.10
N ASP A 77 3.03 13.76 -2.10
CA ASP A 77 3.97 13.98 -3.20
C ASP A 77 4.89 12.79 -3.42
N ARG A 78 5.33 12.15 -2.34
CA ARG A 78 6.21 11.00 -2.46
C ARG A 78 5.51 9.78 -3.04
N ASN A 79 4.19 9.74 -2.95
CA ASN A 79 3.42 8.55 -3.32
C ASN A 79 2.47 8.73 -4.48
N LYS A 80 2.34 9.94 -5.00
CA LYS A 80 1.26 10.23 -5.95
C LYS A 80 1.28 9.39 -7.21
N LYS A 81 2.47 8.94 -7.65
CA LYS A 81 2.56 8.08 -8.82
C LYS A 81 1.94 6.72 -8.59
N ASP A 82 1.89 6.30 -7.33
CA ASP A 82 1.45 4.97 -6.98
C ASP A 82 0.03 4.94 -6.42
N ILE A 83 -0.64 6.07 -6.38
CA ILE A 83 -2.02 6.15 -5.90
C ILE A 83 -2.94 6.17 -7.10
N LEU A 84 -3.63 5.05 -7.30
CA LEU A 84 -4.56 4.91 -8.42
C LEU A 84 -5.99 5.01 -7.92
N LEU A 85 -6.86 5.48 -8.80
CA LEU A 85 -8.29 5.59 -8.55
C LEU A 85 -9.01 4.70 -9.55
N LYS A 86 -9.79 3.77 -9.04
CA LYS A 86 -10.56 2.90 -9.94
C LYS A 86 -11.92 2.64 -9.42
#